data_5e1f808461809975e5334c08b367dc6c
#
_entry.id   5e1f808461809975e5334c08b367dc6c
#
_cell.length_a   1.000
_cell.length_b   1.000
_cell.length_c   1.000
_cell.angle_alpha   90.00
_cell.angle_beta   90.00
_cell.angle_gamma   90.00
#
_symmetry.space_group_name_H-M   'P 1'
#
loop_
_entity.id
_entity.type
_entity.pdbx_description
1 polymer ?
#
loop_
_entity_poly.entity_id
_entity_poly.type
_entity_poly.pdbx_seq_one_letter_code
_entity_poly.pdbx_strand_id
1 'polypeptide(L)'
;MPYLGNQHIVGDSVNNFKVLDDISTYTATFDGSATSVVSTANETIRVPKHRFVQGQRVTYNNGGGSNIGGLSSGTAYYVIYDTAHTIKLATSALNAGSLTAINLNAVGGGTSHTLNAAFDGVNKKFRVTHGSGNRPRFHHATQLSIAINNVVQRPNNDANNFTEGYAVEVRDIIVFKTAPTINDIFFGSLTGETRGTFDITDHRIDRFTADGTTTLYTLTQNVPNNESLLVTLNGVVQHPTTGGVTGSYEVVGGSSNTIEFTTAPASGVDIQIRHLGFLEQAVVMYLVFMEELVM
;
A
#
# COMPACT_ATOMS: atom_id res chain seq x y z
N MET A 1 36.58 -4.21 35.14
CA MET A 1 36.41 -4.63 33.72
C MET A 1 35.23 -3.87 33.18
N PRO A 2 35.34 -3.08 32.12
CA PRO A 2 34.18 -2.50 31.51
C PRO A 2 33.35 -3.60 30.85
N TYR A 3 32.06 -3.64 31.13
CA TYR A 3 31.09 -4.54 30.54
C TYR A 3 30.91 -4.14 29.06
N LEU A 4 31.45 -4.97 28.17
CA LEU A 4 31.22 -4.88 26.73
C LEU A 4 29.94 -5.64 26.37
N GLY A 5 28.84 -5.29 27.01
CA GLY A 5 27.52 -5.69 26.56
C GLY A 5 27.01 -4.74 25.50
N ASN A 6 26.42 -5.25 24.42
CA ASN A 6 25.66 -4.43 23.50
C ASN A 6 24.75 -3.49 24.30
N GLN A 7 24.96 -2.19 24.16
CA GLN A 7 23.96 -1.23 24.62
C GLN A 7 22.68 -1.55 23.88
N HIS A 8 21.67 -1.98 24.60
CA HIS A 8 20.33 -1.97 24.07
C HIS A 8 20.04 -0.55 23.60
N ILE A 9 19.83 -0.39 22.31
CA ILE A 9 19.33 0.85 21.75
C ILE A 9 17.88 0.97 22.23
N VAL A 10 17.71 1.57 23.40
CA VAL A 10 16.39 1.78 24.03
C VAL A 10 15.54 2.82 23.26
N GLY A 11 16.11 3.43 22.22
CA GLY A 11 15.46 4.47 21.45
C GLY A 11 14.33 4.01 20.51
N ASP A 12 14.34 2.75 20.08
CA ASP A 12 13.35 2.26 19.10
C ASP A 12 12.09 1.64 19.73
N SER A 13 12.09 1.30 20.99
CA SER A 13 10.93 0.68 21.64
C SER A 13 9.81 1.67 21.97
N VAL A 14 10.11 2.97 22.08
CA VAL A 14 9.11 4.01 22.42
C VAL A 14 8.22 4.39 21.24
N ASN A 15 8.65 4.13 20.00
CA ASN A 15 7.88 4.44 18.80
C ASN A 15 6.93 3.31 18.32
N ASN A 16 6.89 2.20 19.05
CA ASN A 16 6.11 1.03 18.63
C ASN A 16 4.64 1.07 19.05
N PHE A 17 4.26 2.02 19.91
CA PHE A 17 2.87 2.23 20.30
C PHE A 17 2.38 3.57 19.75
N LYS A 18 1.32 3.52 18.95
CA LYS A 18 0.69 4.71 18.38
C LYS A 18 -0.81 4.65 18.61
N VAL A 19 -1.38 5.75 19.10
CA VAL A 19 -2.83 5.91 19.13
C VAL A 19 -3.29 6.27 17.71
N LEU A 20 -4.32 5.59 17.24
CA LEU A 20 -4.94 5.86 15.95
C LEU A 20 -5.78 7.12 16.00
N ASP A 21 -5.84 7.83 14.88
CA ASP A 21 -6.79 8.94 14.73
C ASP A 21 -8.22 8.39 14.76
N ASP A 22 -9.16 9.19 15.21
CA ASP A 22 -10.58 8.84 15.13
C ASP A 22 -11.00 8.67 13.66
N ILE A 23 -11.63 7.55 13.37
CA ILE A 23 -12.18 7.19 12.06
C ILE A 23 -13.69 7.22 12.00
N SER A 24 -14.37 7.53 13.13
CA SER A 24 -15.82 7.57 13.20
C SER A 24 -16.43 8.61 12.25
N THR A 25 -15.66 9.65 11.95
CA THR A 25 -16.01 10.65 10.94
C THR A 25 -14.76 11.20 10.26
N TYR A 26 -14.85 11.40 8.96
CA TYR A 26 -13.82 12.08 8.16
C TYR A 26 -14.48 13.01 7.16
N THR A 27 -14.22 14.30 7.28
CA THR A 27 -14.72 15.33 6.36
C THR A 27 -13.55 15.92 5.60
N ALA A 28 -13.64 15.85 4.28
CA ALA A 28 -12.72 16.54 3.38
C ALA A 28 -13.42 17.78 2.82
N THR A 29 -12.75 18.93 2.91
CA THR A 29 -13.23 20.20 2.33
C THR A 29 -12.42 20.52 1.09
N PHE A 30 -13.09 21.04 0.05
CA PHE A 30 -12.45 21.38 -1.22
C PHE A 30 -13.18 22.52 -1.91
N ASP A 31 -12.49 23.19 -2.85
CA ASP A 31 -13.06 24.25 -3.68
C ASP A 31 -13.86 23.64 -4.84
N GLY A 32 -15.16 23.67 -4.73
CA GLY A 32 -16.07 23.14 -5.77
C GLY A 32 -16.15 24.01 -7.03
N SER A 33 -15.68 25.26 -6.98
CA SER A 33 -15.72 26.21 -8.10
C SER A 33 -14.45 26.15 -8.98
N ALA A 34 -13.39 25.56 -8.49
CA ALA A 34 -12.11 25.54 -9.18
C ALA A 34 -12.02 24.37 -10.19
N THR A 35 -11.74 24.66 -11.45
CA THR A 35 -11.51 23.64 -12.49
C THR A 35 -10.26 22.79 -12.27
N SER A 36 -9.30 23.28 -11.47
CA SER A 36 -8.14 22.53 -11.01
C SER A 36 -8.47 21.49 -9.93
N VAL A 37 -9.66 21.60 -9.31
CA VAL A 37 -10.16 20.70 -8.26
C VAL A 37 -11.24 19.76 -8.82
N VAL A 38 -12.20 20.30 -9.57
CA VAL A 38 -13.28 19.52 -10.19
C VAL A 38 -13.02 19.42 -11.69
N SER A 39 -12.66 18.23 -12.16
CA SER A 39 -12.45 17.93 -13.57
C SER A 39 -13.70 17.28 -14.16
N THR A 40 -14.37 18.02 -15.05
CA THR A 40 -15.52 17.49 -15.80
C THR A 40 -15.11 16.59 -16.97
N ALA A 41 -13.86 16.67 -17.42
CA ALA A 41 -13.33 15.80 -18.48
C ALA A 41 -12.96 14.40 -17.98
N ASN A 42 -12.54 14.29 -16.72
CA ASN A 42 -12.07 13.03 -16.11
C ASN A 42 -13.01 12.52 -15.03
N GLU A 43 -14.10 13.24 -14.73
CA GLU A 43 -15.05 12.91 -13.65
C GLU A 43 -14.39 12.84 -12.26
N THR A 44 -13.35 13.66 -12.02
CA THR A 44 -12.57 13.59 -10.78
C THR A 44 -12.74 14.81 -9.90
N ILE A 45 -12.66 14.59 -8.59
CA ILE A 45 -12.55 15.63 -7.57
C ILE A 45 -11.20 15.48 -6.89
N ARG A 46 -10.40 16.53 -6.89
CA ARG A 46 -9.09 16.57 -6.24
C ARG A 46 -9.24 16.89 -4.76
N VAL A 47 -8.84 15.93 -3.94
CA VAL A 47 -8.78 16.03 -2.47
C VAL A 47 -7.43 15.52 -2.02
N PRO A 48 -6.44 16.39 -1.81
CA PRO A 48 -5.07 15.98 -1.50
C PRO A 48 -4.98 15.11 -0.25
N LYS A 49 -4.26 13.98 -0.34
CA LYS A 49 -4.00 13.04 0.77
C LYS A 49 -5.29 12.57 1.48
N HIS A 50 -6.37 12.39 0.72
CA HIS A 50 -7.65 11.99 1.30
C HIS A 50 -7.59 10.61 1.97
N ARG A 51 -8.49 10.39 2.94
CA ARG A 51 -8.61 9.12 3.67
C ARG A 51 -9.69 8.19 3.11
N PHE A 52 -10.39 8.61 2.04
CA PHE A 52 -11.43 7.79 1.44
C PHE A 52 -10.88 6.48 0.89
N VAL A 53 -11.72 5.45 0.93
CA VAL A 53 -11.42 4.11 0.40
C VAL A 53 -12.41 3.71 -0.68
N GLN A 54 -12.04 2.75 -1.52
CA GLN A 54 -12.90 2.24 -2.59
C GLN A 54 -14.25 1.75 -2.05
N GLY A 55 -15.34 2.19 -2.65
CA GLY A 55 -16.69 1.80 -2.30
C GLY A 55 -17.25 2.43 -1.02
N GLN A 56 -16.52 3.34 -0.37
CA GLN A 56 -16.97 4.02 0.84
C GLN A 56 -18.11 4.98 0.52
N ARG A 57 -19.19 4.94 1.32
CA ARG A 57 -20.30 5.87 1.23
C ARG A 57 -19.90 7.21 1.82
N VAL A 58 -20.15 8.30 1.09
CA VAL A 58 -19.87 9.68 1.50
C VAL A 58 -21.08 10.56 1.26
N THR A 59 -21.31 11.53 2.11
CA THR A 59 -22.34 12.56 1.91
C THR A 59 -21.69 13.81 1.34
N TYR A 60 -22.17 14.27 0.19
CA TYR A 60 -21.75 15.52 -0.42
C TYR A 60 -22.54 16.69 0.13
N ASN A 61 -21.87 17.82 0.39
CA ASN A 61 -22.50 19.09 0.73
C ASN A 61 -21.81 20.22 -0.03
N ASN A 62 -22.60 21.14 -0.58
CA ASN A 62 -22.10 22.27 -1.38
C ASN A 62 -21.65 23.48 -0.55
N GLY A 63 -21.65 23.37 0.80
CA GLY A 63 -21.16 24.43 1.69
C GLY A 63 -21.92 25.76 1.57
N GLY A 64 -23.16 25.74 1.08
CA GLY A 64 -23.98 26.95 0.82
C GLY A 64 -23.78 27.57 -0.57
N GLY A 65 -22.92 26.96 -1.40
CA GLY A 65 -22.75 27.36 -2.80
C GLY A 65 -23.73 26.67 -3.75
N SER A 66 -23.44 26.67 -5.06
CA SER A 66 -24.15 25.85 -6.03
C SER A 66 -23.54 24.46 -6.15
N ASN A 67 -24.36 23.46 -6.45
CA ASN A 67 -23.89 22.10 -6.61
C ASN A 67 -22.91 21.94 -7.78
N ILE A 68 -21.96 21.01 -7.64
CA ILE A 68 -21.24 20.48 -8.78
C ILE A 68 -22.25 19.77 -9.69
N GLY A 69 -22.15 20.00 -10.99
CA GLY A 69 -23.08 19.41 -11.96
C GLY A 69 -22.99 17.87 -11.91
N GLY A 70 -24.16 17.23 -11.80
CA GLY A 70 -24.27 15.78 -11.56
C GLY A 70 -24.38 15.39 -10.07
N LEU A 71 -24.13 16.32 -9.12
CA LEU A 71 -24.27 16.06 -7.69
C LEU A 71 -25.40 16.90 -7.08
N SER A 72 -25.92 16.44 -5.93
CA SER A 72 -26.94 17.13 -5.13
C SER A 72 -26.51 17.21 -3.68
N SER A 73 -26.55 18.40 -3.09
CA SER A 73 -26.20 18.61 -1.68
C SER A 73 -27.07 17.78 -0.74
N GLY A 74 -26.48 17.20 0.30
CA GLY A 74 -27.15 16.30 1.24
C GLY A 74 -27.29 14.86 0.73
N THR A 75 -26.89 14.57 -0.51
CA THR A 75 -27.02 13.24 -1.10
C THR A 75 -25.79 12.39 -0.82
N ALA A 76 -26.03 11.09 -0.57
CA ALA A 76 -24.98 10.11 -0.39
C ALA A 76 -24.53 9.54 -1.74
N TYR A 77 -23.22 9.43 -1.89
CA TYR A 77 -22.53 8.85 -3.03
C TYR A 77 -21.51 7.80 -2.57
N TYR A 78 -20.93 7.09 -3.52
CA TYR A 78 -19.93 6.05 -3.24
C TYR A 78 -18.60 6.40 -3.92
N VAL A 79 -17.53 6.30 -3.19
CA VAL A 79 -16.19 6.67 -3.67
C VAL A 79 -15.66 5.62 -4.64
N ILE A 80 -15.20 6.08 -5.79
CA ILE A 80 -14.27 5.36 -6.65
C ILE A 80 -12.89 5.96 -6.38
N TYR A 81 -12.00 5.13 -5.80
CA TYR A 81 -10.63 5.55 -5.52
C TYR A 81 -9.84 5.64 -6.82
N ASP A 82 -9.34 6.81 -7.14
CA ASP A 82 -8.54 7.06 -8.34
C ASP A 82 -7.04 7.13 -7.99
N THR A 83 -6.63 8.12 -7.21
CA THR A 83 -5.26 8.28 -6.71
C THR A 83 -5.25 8.67 -5.24
N ALA A 84 -4.06 8.87 -4.65
CA ALA A 84 -3.94 9.42 -3.29
C ALA A 84 -4.48 10.86 -3.16
N HIS A 85 -4.74 11.53 -4.29
CA HIS A 85 -5.13 12.94 -4.36
C HIS A 85 -6.43 13.19 -5.10
N THR A 86 -7.00 12.19 -5.76
CA THR A 86 -8.19 12.30 -6.60
C THR A 86 -9.15 11.15 -6.37
N ILE A 87 -10.43 11.45 -6.41
CA ILE A 87 -11.50 10.47 -6.35
C ILE A 87 -12.52 10.73 -7.45
N LYS A 88 -13.32 9.72 -7.78
CA LYS A 88 -14.57 9.87 -8.51
C LYS A 88 -15.73 9.42 -7.62
N LEU A 89 -16.95 9.79 -7.99
CA LEU A 89 -18.14 9.42 -7.25
C LEU A 89 -19.06 8.55 -8.11
N ALA A 90 -19.76 7.63 -7.46
CA ALA A 90 -20.77 6.78 -8.06
C ALA A 90 -22.11 6.90 -7.31
N THR A 91 -23.22 6.61 -7.98
CA THR A 91 -24.56 6.67 -7.40
C THR A 91 -24.90 5.49 -6.50
N SER A 92 -24.15 4.39 -6.60
CA SER A 92 -24.37 3.16 -5.82
C SER A 92 -23.06 2.42 -5.53
N ALA A 93 -23.08 1.55 -4.53
CA ALA A 93 -21.94 0.66 -4.24
C ALA A 93 -21.59 -0.26 -5.42
N LEU A 94 -22.60 -0.73 -6.18
CA LEU A 94 -22.40 -1.53 -7.37
C LEU A 94 -21.67 -0.74 -8.46
N ASN A 95 -22.08 0.49 -8.72
CA ASN A 95 -21.42 1.37 -9.69
C ASN A 95 -20.00 1.73 -9.26
N ALA A 96 -19.76 1.93 -7.96
CA ALA A 96 -18.40 2.10 -7.45
C ALA A 96 -17.55 0.86 -7.67
N GLY A 97 -18.09 -0.33 -7.47
CA GLY A 97 -17.42 -1.61 -7.73
C GLY A 97 -17.08 -1.84 -9.21
N SER A 98 -17.94 -1.41 -10.12
CA SER A 98 -17.72 -1.46 -11.57
C SER A 98 -17.01 -0.22 -12.13
N LEU A 99 -16.54 0.69 -11.27
CA LEU A 99 -15.85 1.94 -11.63
C LEU A 99 -16.68 2.87 -12.55
N THR A 100 -18.00 2.79 -12.46
CA THR A 100 -18.93 3.63 -13.22
C THR A 100 -19.15 4.95 -12.47
N ALA A 101 -18.43 5.99 -12.89
CA ALA A 101 -18.50 7.30 -12.27
C ALA A 101 -19.73 8.11 -12.71
N ILE A 102 -20.12 9.05 -11.86
CA ILE A 102 -21.11 10.08 -12.19
C ILE A 102 -20.49 11.06 -13.19
N ASN A 103 -21.23 11.42 -14.22
CA ASN A 103 -20.84 12.49 -15.14
C ASN A 103 -20.91 13.84 -14.42
N LEU A 104 -19.76 14.46 -14.18
CA LEU A 104 -19.63 15.81 -13.64
C LEU A 104 -19.64 16.80 -14.80
N ASN A 105 -20.78 17.42 -15.08
CA ASN A 105 -20.97 18.25 -16.26
C ASN A 105 -20.74 19.75 -16.04
N ALA A 106 -20.53 20.20 -14.80
CA ALA A 106 -20.17 21.57 -14.44
C ALA A 106 -19.46 21.63 -13.10
N VAL A 107 -18.58 22.61 -12.90
CA VAL A 107 -18.09 22.97 -11.56
C VAL A 107 -19.22 23.56 -10.72
N GLY A 108 -19.09 23.52 -9.42
CA GLY A 108 -20.02 24.14 -8.49
C GLY A 108 -19.74 25.63 -8.28
N GLY A 109 -20.35 26.19 -7.25
CA GLY A 109 -20.04 27.55 -6.77
C GLY A 109 -19.72 27.52 -5.29
N GLY A 110 -18.60 28.15 -4.92
CA GLY A 110 -18.13 28.22 -3.54
C GLY A 110 -16.93 27.32 -3.25
N THR A 111 -16.17 27.71 -2.21
CA THR A 111 -14.88 27.10 -1.85
C THR A 111 -14.95 26.11 -0.71
N SER A 112 -16.16 25.87 -0.17
CA SER A 112 -16.36 25.08 1.07
C SER A 112 -17.21 23.83 0.84
N HIS A 113 -17.08 23.20 -0.33
CA HIS A 113 -17.72 21.92 -0.57
C HIS A 113 -17.11 20.84 0.32
N THR A 114 -17.93 19.90 0.76
CA THR A 114 -17.44 18.80 1.62
C THR A 114 -17.89 17.44 1.14
N LEU A 115 -17.06 16.45 1.42
CA LEU A 115 -17.41 15.04 1.38
C LEU A 115 -17.16 14.46 2.79
N ASN A 116 -18.20 13.90 3.37
CA ASN A 116 -18.17 13.33 4.70
C ASN A 116 -18.35 11.82 4.63
N ALA A 117 -17.37 11.06 5.15
CA ALA A 117 -17.49 9.65 5.45
C ALA A 117 -17.64 9.47 6.95
N ALA A 118 -18.59 8.67 7.39
CA ALA A 118 -18.86 8.47 8.81
C ALA A 118 -19.26 7.04 9.13
N PHE A 119 -19.30 6.71 10.42
CA PHE A 119 -20.01 5.57 10.95
C PHE A 119 -21.50 5.84 10.74
N ASP A 120 -22.12 5.14 9.80
CA ASP A 120 -23.48 5.42 9.34
C ASP A 120 -24.35 4.15 9.27
N GLY A 121 -23.88 3.04 9.85
CA GLY A 121 -24.54 1.74 9.79
C GLY A 121 -24.45 1.05 8.43
N VAL A 122 -23.74 1.65 7.44
CA VAL A 122 -23.55 1.12 6.09
C VAL A 122 -22.08 0.93 5.77
N ASN A 123 -21.26 1.93 6.07
CA ASN A 123 -19.81 1.87 5.84
C ASN A 123 -19.15 0.82 6.73
N LYS A 124 -18.42 -0.10 6.10
CA LYS A 124 -17.61 -1.13 6.79
C LYS A 124 -16.12 -0.91 6.64
N LYS A 125 -15.67 -0.17 5.63
CA LYS A 125 -14.26 0.04 5.29
C LYS A 125 -13.80 1.43 5.68
N PHE A 126 -12.70 1.50 6.41
CA PHE A 126 -12.11 2.76 6.85
C PHE A 126 -10.60 2.71 6.74
N ARG A 127 -10.02 3.85 6.35
CA ARG A 127 -8.59 4.04 6.37
C ARG A 127 -8.15 4.46 7.76
N VAL A 128 -7.21 3.75 8.33
CA VAL A 128 -6.61 4.04 9.62
C VAL A 128 -5.44 5.00 9.45
N THR A 129 -5.37 6.00 10.31
CA THR A 129 -4.25 6.94 10.37
C THR A 129 -3.85 7.19 11.82
N HIS A 130 -2.69 7.79 12.04
CA HIS A 130 -2.21 8.23 13.35
C HIS A 130 -1.52 9.59 13.23
N GLY A 131 -1.47 10.35 14.34
CA GLY A 131 -0.73 11.60 14.39
C GLY A 131 -1.12 12.56 13.28
N SER A 132 -2.43 12.81 13.14
CA SER A 132 -3.02 13.76 12.17
C SER A 132 -2.89 13.35 10.71
N GLY A 133 -3.09 12.09 10.42
CA GLY A 133 -3.26 11.60 9.04
C GLY A 133 -2.10 10.79 8.47
N ASN A 134 -1.08 10.52 9.26
CA ASN A 134 -0.02 9.62 8.82
C ASN A 134 -0.57 8.19 8.69
N ARG A 135 -0.23 7.53 7.59
CA ARG A 135 -0.69 6.16 7.30
C ARG A 135 0.25 5.15 7.94
N PRO A 136 -0.21 4.32 8.88
CA PRO A 136 0.59 3.24 9.43
C PRO A 136 0.81 2.13 8.42
N ARG A 137 1.87 1.34 8.64
CA ARG A 137 2.09 0.10 7.91
C ARG A 137 1.97 -1.06 8.89
N PHE A 138 0.94 -1.86 8.75
CA PHE A 138 0.77 -3.10 9.50
C PHE A 138 0.47 -4.25 8.53
N HIS A 139 0.90 -5.45 8.90
CA HIS A 139 0.77 -6.66 8.08
C HIS A 139 -0.30 -7.60 8.61
N HIS A 140 -0.56 -7.54 9.92
CA HIS A 140 -1.51 -8.41 10.59
C HIS A 140 -2.50 -7.60 11.42
N ALA A 141 -3.75 -8.03 11.46
CA ALA A 141 -4.78 -7.39 12.28
C ALA A 141 -4.43 -7.40 13.77
N THR A 142 -3.65 -8.37 14.23
CA THR A 142 -3.20 -8.47 15.63
C THR A 142 -2.22 -7.36 16.05
N GLN A 143 -1.67 -6.60 15.11
CA GLN A 143 -0.87 -5.41 15.41
C GLN A 143 -1.73 -4.21 15.84
N LEU A 144 -3.04 -4.32 15.60
CA LEU A 144 -4.02 -3.30 16.01
C LEU A 144 -4.82 -3.79 17.20
N SER A 145 -5.12 -2.87 18.13
CA SER A 145 -6.16 -3.04 19.12
C SER A 145 -7.25 -2.04 18.82
N ILE A 146 -8.43 -2.51 18.45
CA ILE A 146 -9.57 -1.67 18.07
C ILE A 146 -10.72 -1.95 19.05
N ALA A 147 -11.33 -0.89 19.56
CA ALA A 147 -12.52 -0.95 20.36
C ALA A 147 -13.62 -0.07 19.76
N ILE A 148 -14.85 -0.57 19.80
CA ILE A 148 -16.07 0.18 19.51
C ILE A 148 -16.90 0.21 20.79
N ASN A 149 -17.26 1.40 21.27
CA ASN A 149 -17.98 1.61 22.53
C ASN A 149 -17.29 0.91 23.73
N ASN A 150 -15.95 1.00 23.78
CA ASN A 150 -15.08 0.32 24.76
C ASN A 150 -15.09 -1.22 24.70
N VAL A 151 -15.75 -1.83 23.71
CA VAL A 151 -15.70 -3.27 23.48
C VAL A 151 -14.61 -3.57 22.46
N VAL A 152 -13.59 -4.34 22.88
CA VAL A 152 -12.48 -4.75 22.01
C VAL A 152 -13.01 -5.66 20.90
N GLN A 153 -12.67 -5.31 19.68
CA GLN A 153 -13.07 -6.05 18.47
C GLN A 153 -12.05 -7.16 18.17
N ARG A 154 -12.56 -8.32 17.77
CA ARG A 154 -11.72 -9.46 17.40
C ARG A 154 -10.95 -9.18 16.11
N PRO A 155 -9.60 -9.28 16.10
CA PRO A 155 -8.81 -9.15 14.89
C PRO A 155 -8.89 -10.40 14.01
N ASN A 156 -8.96 -10.22 12.68
CA ASN A 156 -8.94 -11.28 11.69
C ASN A 156 -7.97 -10.91 10.56
N ASN A 157 -7.24 -11.89 10.03
CA ASN A 157 -6.26 -11.68 8.96
C ASN A 157 -6.84 -11.94 7.56
N ASP A 158 -8.04 -12.47 7.44
CA ASP A 158 -8.72 -12.67 6.17
C ASP A 158 -9.94 -11.75 6.07
N ALA A 159 -9.80 -10.68 5.27
CA ALA A 159 -10.87 -9.70 5.06
C ALA A 159 -12.07 -10.24 4.27
N ASN A 160 -11.91 -11.37 3.57
CA ASN A 160 -12.98 -11.98 2.79
C ASN A 160 -13.79 -12.99 3.58
N ASN A 161 -13.18 -13.61 4.61
CA ASN A 161 -13.80 -14.71 5.34
C ASN A 161 -13.61 -14.56 6.85
N PHE A 162 -14.41 -13.71 7.49
CA PHE A 162 -14.46 -13.58 8.95
C PHE A 162 -15.91 -13.40 9.43
N THR A 163 -16.19 -13.75 10.67
CA THR A 163 -17.56 -13.80 11.23
C THR A 163 -17.88 -12.67 12.17
N GLU A 164 -16.89 -12.07 12.83
CA GLU A 164 -17.04 -11.01 13.83
C GLU A 164 -15.81 -10.11 13.89
N GLY A 165 -15.96 -8.95 14.52
CA GLY A 165 -14.87 -8.01 14.75
C GLY A 165 -14.45 -7.26 13.47
N TYR A 166 -13.14 -7.18 13.21
CA TYR A 166 -12.57 -6.50 12.06
C TYR A 166 -11.47 -7.32 11.42
N ALA A 167 -11.20 -7.01 10.15
CA ALA A 167 -10.07 -7.55 9.40
C ALA A 167 -9.26 -6.41 8.76
N VAL A 168 -8.03 -6.72 8.36
CA VAL A 168 -7.15 -5.84 7.57
C VAL A 168 -7.28 -6.25 6.11
N GLU A 169 -7.63 -5.31 5.22
CA GLU A 169 -7.74 -5.57 3.78
C GLU A 169 -6.42 -5.24 3.06
N VAL A 170 -5.88 -4.05 3.30
CA VAL A 170 -4.61 -3.58 2.77
C VAL A 170 -3.96 -2.74 3.85
N ARG A 171 -2.68 -2.74 3.96
CA ARG A 171 -1.78 -2.09 4.92
C ARG A 171 -2.36 -1.06 5.90
N ASP A 172 -3.29 -0.20 5.49
CA ASP A 172 -3.87 0.89 6.27
C ASP A 172 -5.42 0.92 6.23
N ILE A 173 -6.04 -0.13 5.69
CA ILE A 173 -7.50 -0.25 5.58
C ILE A 173 -8.00 -1.39 6.45
N ILE A 174 -8.96 -1.07 7.31
CA ILE A 174 -9.71 -2.04 8.12
C ILE A 174 -11.12 -2.21 7.59
N VAL A 175 -11.65 -3.41 7.76
CA VAL A 175 -13.02 -3.78 7.40
C VAL A 175 -13.70 -4.33 8.63
N PHE A 176 -14.80 -3.71 9.06
CA PHE A 176 -15.65 -4.25 10.12
C PHE A 176 -16.63 -5.29 9.56
N LYS A 177 -16.89 -6.35 10.32
CA LYS A 177 -17.94 -7.31 9.94
C LYS A 177 -19.31 -6.67 9.98
N THR A 178 -19.60 -5.96 11.06
CA THR A 178 -20.83 -5.17 11.23
C THR A 178 -20.47 -3.69 11.08
N ALA A 179 -21.20 -2.97 10.25
CA ALA A 179 -20.96 -1.55 10.05
C ALA A 179 -21.24 -0.78 11.34
N PRO A 180 -20.29 0.03 11.85
CA PRO A 180 -20.52 0.88 13.00
C PRO A 180 -21.57 1.95 12.71
N THR A 181 -22.34 2.36 13.73
CA THR A 181 -23.41 3.34 13.64
C THR A 181 -22.95 4.74 14.05
N ILE A 182 -23.75 5.76 13.77
CA ILE A 182 -23.39 7.17 14.00
C ILE A 182 -23.03 7.54 15.44
N ASN A 183 -23.51 6.77 16.41
CA ASN A 183 -23.25 7.02 17.83
C ASN A 183 -22.13 6.13 18.40
N ASP A 184 -21.53 5.28 17.57
CA ASP A 184 -20.45 4.40 18.01
C ASP A 184 -19.15 5.18 18.15
N ILE A 185 -18.49 4.97 19.29
CA ILE A 185 -17.22 5.61 19.65
C ILE A 185 -16.08 4.68 19.25
N PHE A 186 -15.17 5.19 18.45
CA PHE A 186 -13.96 4.48 18.06
C PHE A 186 -12.79 4.77 19.00
N PHE A 187 -12.07 3.74 19.36
CA PHE A 187 -10.72 3.84 19.91
C PHE A 187 -9.84 2.80 19.26
N GLY A 188 -8.62 3.19 18.92
CA GLY A 188 -7.67 2.25 18.32
C GLY A 188 -6.23 2.58 18.67
N SER A 189 -5.42 1.54 18.74
CA SER A 189 -3.97 1.66 18.89
C SER A 189 -3.25 0.67 17.98
N LEU A 190 -2.05 1.04 17.58
CA LEU A 190 -1.12 0.22 16.82
C LEU A 190 0.04 -0.15 17.74
N THR A 191 0.33 -1.43 17.86
CA THR A 191 1.51 -1.97 18.53
C THR A 191 2.40 -2.65 17.51
N GLY A 192 3.62 -2.13 17.33
CA GLY A 192 4.59 -2.73 16.43
C GLY A 192 4.38 -2.40 14.95
N GLU A 193 4.65 -1.15 14.57
CA GLU A 193 4.95 -0.84 13.19
C GLU A 193 6.30 -1.49 12.86
N THR A 194 6.28 -2.65 12.21
CA THR A 194 7.50 -3.23 11.67
C THR A 194 7.98 -2.33 10.53
N ARG A 195 8.96 -1.49 10.81
CA ARG A 195 9.79 -0.94 9.73
C ARG A 195 10.48 -2.13 9.10
N GLY A 196 9.99 -2.50 7.88
CA GLY A 196 10.67 -3.42 7.00
C GLY A 196 11.58 -4.44 7.69
N THR A 197 11.03 -5.36 8.48
CA THR A 197 11.74 -6.60 8.74
C THR A 197 11.91 -7.22 7.36
N PHE A 198 13.15 -7.54 7.01
CA PHE A 198 13.42 -8.44 5.90
C PHE A 198 12.44 -9.60 6.02
N ASP A 199 11.53 -9.71 5.09
CA ASP A 199 10.75 -10.92 4.97
C ASP A 199 11.70 -11.99 4.44
N ILE A 200 12.31 -12.72 5.37
CA ILE A 200 13.24 -13.82 5.06
C ILE A 200 12.50 -14.95 4.32
N THR A 201 11.16 -14.88 4.25
CA THR A 201 10.35 -15.88 3.55
C THR A 201 10.44 -15.77 2.02
N ASP A 202 10.98 -14.68 1.47
CA ASP A 202 11.12 -14.50 0.03
C ASP A 202 12.53 -14.83 -0.52
N HIS A 203 13.31 -15.64 0.22
CA HIS A 203 14.50 -16.26 -0.32
C HIS A 203 14.12 -17.33 -1.34
N ARG A 204 13.82 -16.89 -2.55
CA ARG A 204 13.59 -17.81 -3.66
C ARG A 204 14.89 -18.46 -4.09
N ILE A 205 14.76 -19.74 -4.41
CA ILE A 205 15.85 -20.53 -4.95
C ILE A 205 15.39 -21.06 -6.29
N ASP A 206 16.02 -20.59 -7.36
CA ASP A 206 15.91 -21.21 -8.65
C ASP A 206 16.92 -22.34 -8.75
N ARG A 207 16.48 -23.49 -9.26
CA ARG A 207 17.30 -24.69 -9.44
C ARG A 207 17.22 -25.19 -10.87
N PHE A 208 18.38 -25.50 -11.42
CA PHE A 208 18.49 -26.06 -12.75
C PHE A 208 19.51 -27.21 -12.74
N THR A 209 19.38 -28.11 -13.69
CA THR A 209 20.41 -29.10 -14.00
C THR A 209 21.02 -28.72 -15.34
N ALA A 210 22.32 -28.51 -15.38
CA ALA A 210 23.04 -28.13 -16.59
C ALA A 210 23.03 -29.26 -17.62
N ASP A 211 22.96 -28.90 -18.89
CA ASP A 211 23.03 -29.82 -20.05
C ASP A 211 24.40 -29.86 -20.72
N GLY A 212 25.33 -29.01 -20.28
CA GLY A 212 26.68 -28.90 -20.81
C GLY A 212 26.82 -27.90 -21.95
N THR A 213 25.72 -27.29 -22.43
CA THR A 213 25.68 -26.40 -23.59
C THR A 213 24.98 -25.08 -23.33
N THR A 214 23.98 -25.06 -22.47
CA THR A 214 23.19 -23.88 -22.15
C THR A 214 23.96 -22.94 -21.23
N THR A 215 24.03 -21.65 -21.60
CA THR A 215 24.59 -20.57 -20.78
C THR A 215 23.52 -19.68 -20.16
N LEU A 216 22.32 -19.60 -20.76
CA LEU A 216 21.22 -18.71 -20.34
C LEU A 216 20.18 -19.46 -19.52
N TYR A 217 19.88 -18.95 -18.32
CA TYR A 217 18.84 -19.52 -17.44
C TYR A 217 17.87 -18.42 -17.01
N THR A 218 16.57 -18.67 -17.18
CA THR A 218 15.51 -17.72 -16.80
C THR A 218 15.13 -17.92 -15.35
N LEU A 219 15.23 -16.84 -14.57
CA LEU A 219 14.90 -16.80 -13.16
C LEU A 219 13.39 -16.56 -12.95
N THR A 220 12.88 -16.97 -11.79
CA THR A 220 11.47 -16.77 -11.41
C THR A 220 11.17 -15.32 -11.04
N GLN A 221 12.20 -14.49 -10.78
CA GLN A 221 12.06 -13.08 -10.41
C GLN A 221 13.08 -12.20 -11.12
N ASN A 222 12.73 -10.91 -11.26
CA ASN A 222 13.65 -9.89 -11.72
C ASN A 222 14.74 -9.63 -10.69
N VAL A 223 15.96 -9.42 -11.16
CA VAL A 223 17.16 -9.19 -10.35
C VAL A 223 17.77 -7.85 -10.72
N PRO A 224 18.04 -6.95 -9.76
CA PRO A 224 18.52 -5.60 -10.06
C PRO A 224 19.97 -5.54 -10.52
N ASN A 225 20.82 -6.46 -10.08
CA ASN A 225 22.25 -6.52 -10.43
C ASN A 225 22.85 -7.90 -10.18
N ASN A 226 24.11 -8.10 -10.61
CA ASN A 226 24.82 -9.37 -10.49
C ASN A 226 25.08 -9.79 -9.04
N GLU A 227 25.34 -8.83 -8.15
CA GLU A 227 25.63 -9.03 -6.72
C GLU A 227 24.39 -9.45 -5.92
N SER A 228 23.25 -9.36 -6.53
CA SER A 228 21.96 -9.69 -5.92
C SER A 228 21.68 -11.19 -5.86
N LEU A 229 22.56 -11.98 -6.41
CA LEU A 229 22.44 -13.43 -6.47
C LEU A 229 23.60 -14.09 -5.77
N LEU A 230 23.29 -15.21 -5.09
CA LEU A 230 24.29 -16.20 -4.68
C LEU A 230 24.12 -17.43 -5.59
N VAL A 231 25.03 -17.58 -6.53
CA VAL A 231 25.02 -18.68 -7.48
C VAL A 231 26.02 -19.76 -7.06
N THR A 232 25.57 -21.00 -7.09
CA THR A 232 26.44 -22.16 -6.82
C THR A 232 26.32 -23.22 -7.91
N LEU A 233 27.45 -23.84 -8.26
CA LEU A 233 27.52 -25.01 -9.11
C LEU A 233 28.01 -26.19 -8.27
N ASN A 234 27.18 -27.23 -8.09
CA ASN A 234 27.45 -28.34 -7.19
C ASN A 234 27.90 -27.88 -5.78
N GLY A 235 27.31 -26.76 -5.28
CA GLY A 235 27.63 -26.16 -3.99
C GLY A 235 28.86 -25.23 -3.98
N VAL A 236 29.58 -25.08 -5.08
CA VAL A 236 30.72 -24.17 -5.21
C VAL A 236 30.21 -22.79 -5.63
N VAL A 237 30.50 -21.78 -4.83
CA VAL A 237 30.07 -20.39 -5.09
C VAL A 237 30.76 -19.86 -6.34
N GLN A 238 29.95 -19.23 -7.20
CA GLN A 238 30.41 -18.59 -8.44
C GLN A 238 30.56 -17.09 -8.23
N HIS A 239 31.58 -16.50 -8.85
CA HIS A 239 31.85 -15.07 -8.77
C HIS A 239 31.04 -14.31 -9.84
N PRO A 240 30.27 -13.25 -9.49
CA PRO A 240 29.56 -12.41 -10.47
C PRO A 240 30.54 -11.56 -11.29
N THR A 241 30.14 -11.20 -12.50
CA THR A 241 30.80 -10.14 -13.28
C THR A 241 30.47 -8.80 -12.62
N THR A 242 31.49 -8.10 -12.09
CA THR A 242 31.29 -6.84 -11.36
C THR A 242 32.53 -5.95 -11.43
N GLY A 243 32.35 -4.62 -11.39
CA GLY A 243 33.45 -3.66 -11.32
C GLY A 243 34.44 -3.73 -12.49
N GLY A 244 34.02 -4.20 -13.66
CA GLY A 244 34.89 -4.39 -14.82
C GLY A 244 35.72 -5.68 -14.79
N VAL A 245 35.51 -6.55 -13.81
CA VAL A 245 36.12 -7.88 -13.73
C VAL A 245 35.11 -8.91 -14.24
N THR A 246 35.50 -9.68 -15.25
CA THR A 246 34.69 -10.77 -15.77
C THR A 246 34.61 -11.89 -14.75
N GLY A 247 33.39 -12.20 -14.30
CA GLY A 247 33.12 -13.31 -13.39
C GLY A 247 32.66 -14.56 -14.13
N SER A 248 32.09 -15.49 -13.37
CA SER A 248 31.52 -16.72 -13.91
C SER A 248 30.12 -16.54 -14.50
N TYR A 249 29.41 -15.48 -14.10
CA TYR A 249 28.07 -15.19 -14.58
C TYR A 249 27.75 -13.68 -14.56
N GLU A 250 26.72 -13.30 -15.31
CA GLU A 250 26.12 -11.98 -15.25
C GLU A 250 24.60 -12.03 -15.43
N VAL A 251 23.88 -11.01 -14.94
CA VAL A 251 22.45 -10.81 -15.17
C VAL A 251 22.27 -10.07 -16.47
N VAL A 252 21.53 -10.65 -17.40
CA VAL A 252 21.36 -10.12 -18.76
C VAL A 252 19.88 -9.96 -19.11
N GLY A 253 19.60 -9.15 -20.14
CA GLY A 253 18.26 -8.94 -20.68
C GLY A 253 17.52 -7.77 -20.08
N GLY A 254 16.55 -7.26 -20.84
CA GLY A 254 15.77 -6.05 -20.49
C GLY A 254 14.84 -6.22 -19.31
N SER A 255 14.53 -7.46 -18.92
CA SER A 255 13.67 -7.77 -17.76
C SER A 255 14.46 -8.08 -16.51
N SER A 256 15.79 -8.16 -16.59
CA SER A 256 16.68 -8.53 -15.48
C SER A 256 16.31 -9.84 -14.78
N ASN A 257 15.69 -10.79 -15.49
CA ASN A 257 15.30 -12.10 -14.97
C ASN A 257 16.06 -13.25 -15.67
N THR A 258 17.15 -12.95 -16.33
CA THR A 258 17.98 -13.96 -16.99
C THR A 258 19.41 -13.85 -16.51
N ILE A 259 20.01 -14.99 -16.16
CA ILE A 259 21.42 -15.10 -15.85
C ILE A 259 22.15 -15.79 -17.01
N GLU A 260 23.30 -15.27 -17.37
CA GLU A 260 24.19 -15.87 -18.36
C GLU A 260 25.50 -16.30 -17.71
N PHE A 261 25.87 -17.56 -17.89
CA PHE A 261 27.19 -18.05 -17.51
C PHE A 261 28.21 -17.76 -18.62
N THR A 262 29.39 -17.29 -18.24
CA THR A 262 30.52 -17.03 -19.17
C THR A 262 30.93 -18.29 -19.88
N THR A 263 30.80 -19.46 -19.23
CA THR A 263 31.03 -20.78 -19.82
C THR A 263 29.89 -21.68 -19.41
N ALA A 264 29.32 -22.48 -20.32
CA ALA A 264 28.25 -23.40 -20.03
C ALA A 264 28.71 -24.38 -18.93
N PRO A 265 27.93 -24.51 -17.82
CA PRO A 265 28.22 -25.52 -16.79
C PRO A 265 28.13 -26.91 -17.36
N ALA A 266 29.02 -27.82 -16.93
CA ALA A 266 29.09 -29.18 -17.44
C ALA A 266 27.77 -29.95 -17.24
N SER A 267 27.46 -30.86 -18.14
CA SER A 267 26.24 -31.67 -18.04
C SER A 267 26.11 -32.38 -16.70
N GLY A 268 24.93 -32.32 -16.09
CA GLY A 268 24.61 -32.92 -14.78
C GLY A 268 25.01 -32.07 -13.57
N VAL A 269 25.58 -30.88 -13.76
CA VAL A 269 25.88 -29.95 -12.65
C VAL A 269 24.57 -29.40 -12.09
N ASP A 270 24.42 -29.46 -10.74
CA ASP A 270 23.34 -28.79 -10.02
C ASP A 270 23.65 -27.30 -9.91
N ILE A 271 22.79 -26.49 -10.53
CA ILE A 271 22.84 -25.03 -10.48
C ILE A 271 21.82 -24.56 -9.46
N GLN A 272 22.28 -23.87 -8.43
CA GLN A 272 21.43 -23.31 -7.41
C GLN A 272 21.64 -21.80 -7.33
N ILE A 273 20.58 -21.02 -7.55
CA ILE A 273 20.60 -19.57 -7.58
C ILE A 273 19.69 -19.06 -6.47
N ARG A 274 20.29 -18.41 -5.47
CA ARG A 274 19.56 -17.81 -4.36
C ARG A 274 19.45 -16.32 -4.57
N HIS A 275 18.23 -15.82 -4.50
CA HIS A 275 17.96 -14.40 -4.49
C HIS A 275 18.25 -13.84 -3.09
N LEU A 276 19.17 -12.88 -3.00
CA LEU A 276 19.61 -12.28 -1.73
C LEU A 276 18.75 -11.07 -1.36
N GLY A 277 17.45 -11.17 -1.49
CA GLY A 277 16.45 -10.19 -1.03
C GLY A 277 16.73 -8.70 -1.32
N PHE A 278 15.83 -7.95 -1.99
CA PHE A 278 16.06 -6.57 -2.40
C PHE A 278 15.09 -5.54 -1.90
N LEU A 279 15.64 -4.40 -1.65
CA LEU A 279 15.11 -3.05 -1.53
C LEU A 279 14.47 -2.51 -2.84
N GLU A 280 13.52 -3.22 -3.44
CA GLU A 280 12.72 -2.63 -4.53
C GLU A 280 11.95 -1.38 -4.08
N GLN A 281 11.78 -1.19 -2.76
CA GLN A 281 11.08 -0.03 -2.20
C GLN A 281 11.95 1.24 -2.04
N ALA A 282 13.27 1.16 -2.11
CA ALA A 282 14.13 2.34 -1.98
C ALA A 282 14.20 3.17 -3.26
N VAL A 283 14.10 2.52 -4.43
CA VAL A 283 14.17 3.20 -5.74
C VAL A 283 12.89 3.99 -6.03
N VAL A 284 11.72 3.45 -5.67
CA VAL A 284 10.44 4.14 -5.87
C VAL A 284 10.30 5.35 -4.94
N MET A 285 10.86 5.30 -3.72
CA MET A 285 10.87 6.46 -2.81
C MET A 285 11.82 7.58 -3.29
N TYR A 286 12.92 7.25 -3.95
CA TYR A 286 13.86 8.25 -4.45
C TYR A 286 13.33 8.99 -5.70
N LEU A 287 12.61 8.31 -6.57
CA LEU A 287 11.98 8.91 -7.75
C LEU A 287 10.81 9.84 -7.38
N VAL A 288 10.02 9.48 -6.36
CA VAL A 288 8.91 10.34 -5.88
C VAL A 288 9.45 11.59 -5.18
N PHE A 289 10.61 11.52 -4.50
CA PHE A 289 11.25 12.70 -3.88
C PHE A 289 11.90 13.64 -4.88
N MET A 290 12.36 13.13 -6.03
CA MET A 290 12.98 13.97 -7.07
C MET A 290 11.94 14.70 -7.93
N GLU A 291 10.71 14.16 -8.08
CA GLU A 291 9.62 14.88 -8.77
C GLU A 291 9.02 16.01 -7.93
N GLU A 292 9.12 15.95 -6.58
CA GLU A 292 8.67 17.07 -5.72
C GLU A 292 9.71 18.22 -5.61
N LEU A 293 10.95 18.01 -6.07
CA LEU A 293 12.00 19.06 -5.99
C LEU A 293 12.16 19.85 -7.30
N VAL A 294 11.44 19.53 -8.36
CA VAL A 294 11.53 20.18 -9.69
C VAL A 294 10.24 20.96 -10.05
N MET A 295 9.34 21.17 -9.09
CA MET A 295 8.23 22.12 -9.29
C MET A 295 8.28 23.27 -8.29
#